data_7e2c4b10ce73ae12c41975dfeadad44c
#
_entry.id   7e2c4b10ce73ae12c41975dfeadad44c
#
_cell.length_a   1.000
_cell.length_b   1.000
_cell.length_c   1.000
_cell.angle_alpha   90.00
_cell.angle_beta   90.00
_cell.angle_gamma   90.00
#
_symmetry.space_group_name_H-M   'P 1'
#
loop_
_entity.id
_entity.type
_entity.pdbx_description
1 polymer ?
#
loop_
_entity_poly.entity_id
_entity_poly.type
_entity_poly.pdbx_seq_one_letter_code
_entity_poly.pdbx_strand_id
1 'polypeptide(L)'
;RAFCRKCGQVQAVRLTYRYADNNWHICDTTCTVCNNIWFYGMSHKWSGTATCTSGRTCTECGGSSEPLGHDWGAWTQNSDEKTHTRICKRDTSHTETENCIDANKDHKCDICDYIISECADDNKDHKCDYCGKKLTEHTGGKATCKDKAKCEVCGAEYGELDAKNHTDLKHFPATAATKTTEGNIEYWYCEGCGKYY
;
A
#
# COMPACT_ATOMS: atom_id res chain seq x y z
N ARG A 1 -7.48 -40.29 48.82
CA ARG A 1 -7.05 -39.72 50.11
C ARG A 1 -5.56 -39.44 50.03
N ALA A 2 -5.14 -38.25 50.41
CA ALA A 2 -3.73 -37.88 50.41
C ALA A 2 -3.04 -38.50 51.64
N PHE A 3 -1.84 -39.06 51.44
CA PHE A 3 -1.03 -39.70 52.42
C PHE A 3 0.25 -38.92 52.69
N CYS A 4 0.53 -38.51 53.89
CA CYS A 4 1.76 -37.82 54.25
C CYS A 4 2.93 -38.80 54.38
N ARG A 5 3.87 -38.79 53.44
CA ARG A 5 5.05 -39.69 53.46
C ARG A 5 5.97 -39.48 54.67
N LYS A 6 5.93 -38.29 55.32
CA LYS A 6 6.80 -37.96 56.43
C LYS A 6 6.29 -38.51 57.79
N CYS A 7 5.00 -38.40 58.06
CA CYS A 7 4.43 -38.88 59.38
C CYS A 7 3.56 -40.12 59.27
N GLY A 8 3.37 -40.67 58.06
CA GLY A 8 2.59 -41.92 57.89
C GLY A 8 1.07 -41.80 58.06
N GLN A 9 0.56 -40.62 58.33
CA GLN A 9 -0.87 -40.41 58.64
C GLN A 9 -1.69 -40.16 57.38
N VAL A 10 -2.84 -40.83 57.26
CA VAL A 10 -3.89 -40.52 56.30
C VAL A 10 -4.72 -39.38 56.86
N GLN A 11 -4.37 -38.16 56.57
CA GLN A 11 -4.96 -36.98 57.20
C GLN A 11 -5.65 -36.12 56.19
N ALA A 12 -6.52 -35.24 56.65
CA ALA A 12 -7.00 -34.12 55.84
C ALA A 12 -5.80 -33.22 55.50
N VAL A 13 -5.55 -33.03 54.22
CA VAL A 13 -4.52 -32.15 53.73
C VAL A 13 -5.18 -30.83 53.28
N ARG A 14 -4.50 -29.75 53.55
CA ARG A 14 -4.89 -28.45 52.99
C ARG A 14 -4.22 -28.31 51.63
N LEU A 15 -5.03 -28.03 50.61
CA LEU A 15 -4.59 -27.77 49.24
C LEU A 15 -4.70 -26.28 48.96
N THR A 16 -3.66 -25.73 48.39
CA THR A 16 -3.67 -24.39 47.80
C THR A 16 -3.08 -24.46 46.41
N TYR A 17 -3.62 -23.67 45.50
CA TYR A 17 -3.22 -23.68 44.12
C TYR A 17 -2.62 -22.34 43.75
N ARG A 18 -1.55 -22.35 42.98
CA ARG A 18 -0.95 -21.14 42.42
C ARG A 18 -0.66 -21.35 40.93
N TYR A 19 -0.90 -20.31 40.16
CA TYR A 19 -0.59 -20.30 38.73
C TYR A 19 0.92 -20.47 38.53
N ALA A 20 1.32 -21.27 37.58
CA ALA A 20 2.72 -21.44 37.17
C ALA A 20 2.93 -20.94 35.73
N ASP A 21 2.15 -21.49 34.77
CA ASP A 21 2.17 -21.10 33.37
C ASP A 21 0.85 -21.52 32.68
N ASN A 22 0.76 -21.35 31.36
CA ASN A 22 -0.46 -21.71 30.61
C ASN A 22 -0.81 -23.20 30.58
N ASN A 23 0.12 -24.09 30.94
CA ASN A 23 -0.08 -25.53 30.90
C ASN A 23 -0.35 -26.09 32.29
N TRP A 24 0.30 -25.51 33.29
CA TRP A 24 0.33 -26.11 34.64
C TRP A 24 0.05 -25.07 35.73
N HIS A 25 -0.63 -25.51 36.77
CA HIS A 25 -0.62 -24.87 38.07
C HIS A 25 0.08 -25.76 39.10
N ILE A 26 0.58 -25.16 40.16
CA ILE A 26 1.21 -25.86 41.26
C ILE A 26 0.18 -26.05 42.37
N CYS A 27 0.01 -27.30 42.79
CA CYS A 27 -0.75 -27.65 43.96
C CYS A 27 0.21 -27.79 45.13
N ASP A 28 0.14 -26.85 46.07
CA ASP A 28 0.85 -26.95 47.34
C ASP A 28 -0.02 -27.72 48.33
N THR A 29 0.53 -28.78 48.89
CA THR A 29 -0.15 -29.68 49.80
C THR A 29 0.52 -29.60 51.17
N THR A 30 -0.23 -29.23 52.20
CA THR A 30 0.27 -29.13 53.59
C THR A 30 -0.35 -30.19 54.44
N CYS A 31 0.47 -30.99 55.15
CA CYS A 31 0.00 -31.93 56.14
C CYS A 31 -0.46 -31.18 57.39
N THR A 32 -1.71 -31.41 57.84
CA THR A 32 -2.27 -30.72 58.99
C THR A 32 -1.74 -31.25 60.31
N VAL A 33 -0.95 -32.33 60.31
CA VAL A 33 -0.36 -32.95 61.53
C VAL A 33 1.09 -32.49 61.70
N CYS A 34 1.91 -32.59 60.68
CA CYS A 34 3.35 -32.30 60.82
C CYS A 34 3.80 -31.05 60.04
N ASN A 35 2.88 -30.31 59.44
CA ASN A 35 3.11 -29.13 58.65
C ASN A 35 4.11 -29.32 57.49
N ASN A 36 4.39 -30.56 57.10
CA ASN A 36 5.25 -30.84 55.96
C ASN A 36 4.54 -30.40 54.70
N ILE A 37 5.25 -29.69 53.85
CA ILE A 37 4.75 -29.17 52.60
C ILE A 37 5.41 -29.90 51.44
N TRP A 38 4.63 -30.29 50.45
CA TRP A 38 5.11 -30.77 49.16
C TRP A 38 4.25 -30.18 48.07
N PHE A 39 4.78 -30.12 46.85
CA PHE A 39 4.10 -29.58 45.73
C PHE A 39 4.24 -30.48 44.49
N TYR A 40 3.32 -30.35 43.58
CA TYR A 40 3.35 -31.01 42.28
C TYR A 40 2.61 -30.18 41.24
N GLY A 41 3.04 -30.28 39.96
CA GLY A 41 2.36 -29.65 38.85
C GLY A 41 1.10 -30.40 38.44
N MET A 42 0.04 -29.69 38.17
CA MET A 42 -1.21 -30.22 37.65
C MET A 42 -1.65 -29.40 36.44
N SER A 43 -2.33 -30.05 35.50
CA SER A 43 -2.95 -29.35 34.40
C SER A 43 -4.11 -28.47 34.88
N HIS A 44 -4.30 -27.32 34.26
CA HIS A 44 -5.39 -26.42 34.59
C HIS A 44 -6.77 -27.03 34.33
N LYS A 45 -7.71 -26.76 35.22
CA LYS A 45 -9.14 -27.03 35.02
C LYS A 45 -9.82 -25.76 34.52
N TRP A 46 -9.76 -25.55 33.21
CA TRP A 46 -10.31 -24.38 32.57
C TRP A 46 -11.84 -24.37 32.63
N SER A 47 -12.42 -23.22 32.98
CA SER A 47 -13.84 -22.90 32.92
C SER A 47 -14.09 -21.67 32.08
N GLY A 48 -15.29 -21.60 31.50
CA GLY A 48 -15.64 -20.52 30.53
C GLY A 48 -15.16 -20.79 29.11
N THR A 49 -15.42 -19.84 28.24
CA THR A 49 -15.00 -19.87 26.85
C THR A 49 -14.01 -18.74 26.61
N ALA A 50 -12.89 -19.02 25.97
CA ALA A 50 -11.98 -17.98 25.56
C ALA A 50 -12.62 -17.14 24.45
N THR A 51 -12.40 -15.82 24.51
CA THR A 51 -12.82 -14.85 23.51
C THR A 51 -11.60 -14.26 22.79
N CYS A 52 -11.83 -13.31 21.91
CA CYS A 52 -10.74 -12.58 21.24
C CYS A 52 -9.80 -11.88 22.24
N THR A 53 -10.36 -11.39 23.34
CA THR A 53 -9.67 -10.50 24.29
C THR A 53 -9.49 -11.11 25.67
N SER A 54 -10.18 -12.22 25.97
CA SER A 54 -10.15 -12.85 27.28
C SER A 54 -9.94 -14.35 27.17
N GLY A 55 -9.04 -14.88 28.00
CA GLY A 55 -8.83 -16.30 28.15
C GLY A 55 -9.87 -16.98 29.06
N ARG A 56 -9.77 -18.32 29.19
CA ARG A 56 -10.52 -19.10 30.16
C ARG A 56 -9.89 -18.96 31.56
N THR A 57 -10.68 -19.13 32.61
CA THR A 57 -10.18 -19.06 33.97
C THR A 57 -10.05 -20.46 34.57
N CYS A 58 -8.94 -20.77 35.22
CA CYS A 58 -8.77 -22.01 35.97
C CYS A 58 -9.56 -21.94 37.29
N THR A 59 -10.45 -22.92 37.53
CA THR A 59 -11.29 -22.96 38.72
C THR A 59 -10.51 -23.28 40.01
N GLU A 60 -9.27 -23.76 39.89
CA GLU A 60 -8.46 -24.15 41.03
C GLU A 60 -7.46 -23.09 41.46
N CYS A 61 -6.72 -22.48 40.49
CA CYS A 61 -5.71 -21.49 40.82
C CYS A 61 -6.09 -20.04 40.46
N GLY A 62 -7.24 -19.84 39.78
CA GLY A 62 -7.68 -18.50 39.33
C GLY A 62 -6.88 -17.91 38.17
N GLY A 63 -5.87 -18.62 37.65
CA GLY A 63 -5.09 -18.16 36.52
C GLY A 63 -5.90 -18.15 35.21
N SER A 64 -5.52 -17.30 34.25
CA SER A 64 -6.19 -17.20 32.97
C SER A 64 -5.34 -17.82 31.84
N SER A 65 -6.00 -18.47 30.89
CA SER A 65 -5.36 -18.89 29.64
C SER A 65 -5.15 -17.66 28.73
N GLU A 66 -4.34 -17.82 27.69
CA GLU A 66 -4.26 -16.80 26.65
C GLU A 66 -5.61 -16.59 25.95
N PRO A 67 -5.93 -15.36 25.56
CA PRO A 67 -7.07 -15.07 24.67
C PRO A 67 -6.88 -15.73 23.30
N LEU A 68 -7.95 -15.88 22.54
CA LEU A 68 -7.88 -16.44 21.18
C LEU A 68 -7.26 -15.47 20.17
N GLY A 69 -7.15 -14.19 20.52
CA GLY A 69 -6.80 -13.13 19.59
C GLY A 69 -7.91 -12.86 18.56
N HIS A 70 -7.69 -11.87 17.71
CA HIS A 70 -8.63 -11.55 16.64
C HIS A 70 -8.36 -12.40 15.39
N ASP A 71 -9.42 -12.84 14.73
CA ASP A 71 -9.41 -13.43 13.40
C ASP A 71 -9.98 -12.40 12.44
N TRP A 72 -9.12 -11.52 11.96
CA TRP A 72 -9.54 -10.42 11.12
C TRP A 72 -10.03 -10.87 9.75
N GLY A 73 -11.11 -10.27 9.30
CA GLY A 73 -11.56 -10.34 7.92
C GLY A 73 -10.69 -9.49 6.97
N ALA A 74 -11.08 -9.45 5.71
CA ALA A 74 -10.46 -8.55 4.74
C ALA A 74 -10.79 -7.09 5.08
N TRP A 75 -9.91 -6.18 4.66
CA TRP A 75 -10.16 -4.76 4.69
C TRP A 75 -11.24 -4.36 3.69
N THR A 76 -12.13 -3.48 4.08
CA THR A 76 -13.22 -2.95 3.25
C THR A 76 -13.21 -1.43 3.32
N GLN A 77 -13.24 -0.77 2.17
CA GLN A 77 -13.30 0.69 2.11
C GLN A 77 -14.59 1.19 2.77
N ASN A 78 -14.47 2.27 3.53
CA ASN A 78 -15.59 2.96 4.13
C ASN A 78 -16.22 3.97 3.14
N SER A 79 -17.45 4.40 3.41
CA SER A 79 -18.17 5.35 2.57
C SER A 79 -17.54 6.76 2.53
N ASP A 80 -16.56 7.06 3.38
CA ASP A 80 -15.80 8.30 3.38
C ASP A 80 -14.70 8.33 2.31
N GLU A 81 -14.45 7.19 1.63
CA GLU A 81 -13.42 6.98 0.62
C GLU A 81 -11.98 7.25 1.09
N LYS A 82 -11.78 7.48 2.39
CA LYS A 82 -10.50 7.86 3.01
C LYS A 82 -9.99 6.83 3.99
N THR A 83 -10.88 6.00 4.51
CA THR A 83 -10.57 4.99 5.49
C THR A 83 -11.03 3.61 5.04
N HIS A 84 -10.44 2.57 5.62
CA HIS A 84 -10.87 1.19 5.47
C HIS A 84 -11.01 0.54 6.83
N THR A 85 -11.92 -0.43 6.92
CA THR A 85 -12.24 -1.16 8.17
C THR A 85 -12.16 -2.65 7.93
N ARG A 86 -11.65 -3.39 8.93
CA ARG A 86 -11.78 -4.85 9.00
C ARG A 86 -12.53 -5.25 10.26
N ILE A 87 -13.19 -6.38 10.18
CA ILE A 87 -14.06 -6.89 11.24
C ILE A 87 -13.56 -8.27 11.68
N CYS A 88 -13.52 -8.51 12.97
CA CYS A 88 -13.14 -9.81 13.51
C CYS A 88 -14.23 -10.85 13.23
N LYS A 89 -13.84 -12.00 12.62
CA LYS A 89 -14.77 -13.09 12.29
C LYS A 89 -15.30 -13.82 13.53
N ARG A 90 -14.58 -13.78 14.68
CA ARG A 90 -15.01 -14.40 15.93
C ARG A 90 -16.01 -13.54 16.69
N ASP A 91 -15.88 -12.21 16.55
CA ASP A 91 -16.76 -11.24 17.22
C ASP A 91 -16.87 -9.99 16.35
N THR A 92 -18.01 -9.83 15.71
CA THR A 92 -18.25 -8.73 14.76
C THR A 92 -18.35 -7.35 15.40
N SER A 93 -18.42 -7.27 16.74
CA SER A 93 -18.33 -6.00 17.46
C SER A 93 -16.90 -5.44 17.51
N HIS A 94 -15.90 -6.30 17.29
CA HIS A 94 -14.50 -5.90 17.20
C HIS A 94 -14.16 -5.47 15.77
N THR A 95 -13.87 -4.20 15.64
CA THR A 95 -13.49 -3.57 14.36
C THR A 95 -12.18 -2.83 14.49
N GLU A 96 -11.45 -2.73 13.40
CA GLU A 96 -10.24 -1.92 13.29
C GLU A 96 -10.36 -1.04 12.06
N THR A 97 -10.09 0.26 12.19
CA THR A 97 -10.21 1.25 11.12
C THR A 97 -8.89 2.01 10.98
N GLU A 98 -8.42 2.11 9.76
CA GLU A 98 -7.19 2.82 9.40
C GLU A 98 -7.43 3.74 8.20
N ASN A 99 -6.54 4.74 8.02
CA ASN A 99 -6.56 5.60 6.85
C ASN A 99 -6.03 4.86 5.62
N CYS A 100 -6.63 5.15 4.47
CA CYS A 100 -6.08 4.74 3.19
C CYS A 100 -4.76 5.47 2.91
N ILE A 101 -3.73 4.73 2.51
CA ILE A 101 -2.40 5.25 2.18
C ILE A 101 -2.04 4.79 0.78
N ASP A 102 -1.50 5.69 -0.03
CA ASP A 102 -0.94 5.45 -1.36
C ASP A 102 0.52 5.90 -1.36
N ALA A 103 1.41 5.06 -0.86
CA ALA A 103 2.83 5.36 -0.79
C ALA A 103 3.53 5.17 -2.14
N ASN A 104 3.02 4.27 -2.98
CA ASN A 104 3.56 3.97 -4.31
C ASN A 104 3.08 4.95 -5.39
N LYS A 105 2.10 5.82 -5.07
CA LYS A 105 1.49 6.82 -5.95
C LYS A 105 0.81 6.24 -7.19
N ASP A 106 0.11 5.14 -7.04
CA ASP A 106 -0.66 4.53 -8.12
C ASP A 106 -2.16 4.87 -8.09
N HIS A 107 -2.57 5.78 -7.20
CA HIS A 107 -3.94 6.21 -6.92
C HIS A 107 -4.81 5.20 -6.20
N LYS A 108 -4.21 4.15 -5.67
CA LYS A 108 -4.90 3.14 -4.89
C LYS A 108 -4.37 3.06 -3.47
N CYS A 109 -5.20 2.57 -2.58
CA CYS A 109 -4.76 2.23 -1.23
C CYS A 109 -3.88 0.98 -1.25
N ASP A 110 -2.66 1.07 -0.71
CA ASP A 110 -1.70 -0.05 -0.63
C ASP A 110 -2.21 -1.27 0.15
N ILE A 111 -3.28 -1.11 0.94
CA ILE A 111 -3.81 -2.14 1.82
C ILE A 111 -5.10 -2.76 1.29
N CYS A 112 -6.04 -1.93 0.82
CA CYS A 112 -7.37 -2.41 0.39
C CYS A 112 -7.61 -2.35 -1.12
N ASP A 113 -6.63 -1.87 -1.91
CA ASP A 113 -6.64 -1.78 -3.39
C ASP A 113 -7.73 -0.87 -3.98
N TYR A 114 -8.47 -0.13 -3.14
CA TYR A 114 -9.47 0.82 -3.63
C TYR A 114 -8.84 2.10 -4.18
N ILE A 115 -9.50 2.67 -5.19
CA ILE A 115 -9.07 3.93 -5.80
C ILE A 115 -9.32 5.08 -4.81
N ILE A 116 -8.26 5.81 -4.46
CA ILE A 116 -8.32 6.94 -3.53
C ILE A 116 -8.52 8.26 -4.29
N SER A 117 -7.98 8.35 -5.51
CA SER A 117 -8.08 9.53 -6.37
C SER A 117 -7.96 9.13 -7.83
N GLU A 118 -8.44 9.99 -8.72
CA GLU A 118 -8.26 9.83 -10.16
C GLU A 118 -7.04 10.60 -10.66
N CYS A 119 -6.52 10.21 -11.82
CA CYS A 119 -5.46 10.96 -12.48
C CYS A 119 -5.99 12.33 -12.94
N ALA A 120 -5.30 13.41 -12.57
CA ALA A 120 -5.55 14.78 -13.03
C ALA A 120 -4.30 15.36 -13.66
N ASP A 121 -4.48 16.25 -14.66
CA ASP A 121 -3.45 17.01 -15.35
C ASP A 121 -3.86 18.49 -15.31
N ASP A 122 -3.70 19.12 -14.16
CA ASP A 122 -4.11 20.51 -13.93
C ASP A 122 -3.08 21.48 -14.54
N ASN A 123 -1.82 21.08 -14.61
CA ASN A 123 -0.74 21.85 -15.20
C ASN A 123 -0.67 21.74 -16.74
N LYS A 124 -1.46 20.83 -17.34
CA LYS A 124 -1.58 20.59 -18.78
C LYS A 124 -0.28 20.15 -19.45
N ASP A 125 0.53 19.36 -18.78
CA ASP A 125 1.76 18.80 -19.33
C ASP A 125 1.60 17.40 -19.93
N HIS A 126 0.35 16.92 -20.04
CA HIS A 126 -0.07 15.60 -20.52
C HIS A 126 0.27 14.44 -19.59
N LYS A 127 0.63 14.72 -18.33
CA LYS A 127 0.91 13.74 -17.32
C LYS A 127 0.03 13.96 -16.09
N CYS A 128 -0.16 12.91 -15.35
CA CYS A 128 -0.81 13.03 -14.05
C CYS A 128 0.10 13.77 -13.06
N ASP A 129 -0.39 14.87 -12.47
CA ASP A 129 0.36 15.69 -11.51
C ASP A 129 0.80 14.91 -10.25
N TYR A 130 0.10 13.83 -9.93
CA TYR A 130 0.38 13.02 -8.76
C TYR A 130 1.34 11.86 -9.04
N CYS A 131 1.02 10.99 -10.02
CA CYS A 131 1.78 9.79 -10.32
C CYS A 131 2.76 9.93 -11.50
N GLY A 132 2.70 11.02 -12.27
CA GLY A 132 3.55 11.26 -13.44
C GLY A 132 3.23 10.39 -14.65
N LYS A 133 2.17 9.58 -14.61
CA LYS A 133 1.75 8.75 -15.75
C LYS A 133 1.28 9.61 -16.89
N LYS A 134 1.74 9.29 -18.10
CA LYS A 134 1.27 9.96 -19.32
C LYS A 134 -0.23 9.70 -19.53
N LEU A 135 -1.01 10.77 -19.67
CA LEU A 135 -2.47 10.71 -19.83
C LEU A 135 -2.91 10.89 -21.27
N THR A 136 -2.29 11.83 -21.98
CA THR A 136 -2.63 12.15 -23.37
C THR A 136 -1.38 12.35 -24.22
N GLU A 137 -1.55 12.32 -25.53
CA GLU A 137 -0.49 12.65 -26.49
C GLU A 137 -0.48 14.15 -26.78
N HIS A 138 0.68 14.68 -27.19
CA HIS A 138 0.77 16.04 -27.72
C HIS A 138 -0.02 16.14 -29.02
N THR A 139 -0.76 17.22 -29.19
CA THR A 139 -1.61 17.45 -30.36
C THR A 139 -1.53 18.90 -30.86
N GLY A 140 -1.92 19.10 -32.10
CA GLY A 140 -1.94 20.44 -32.73
C GLY A 140 -0.58 20.91 -33.27
N GLY A 141 -0.55 22.11 -33.82
CA GLY A 141 0.62 22.66 -34.45
C GLY A 141 1.02 21.94 -35.75
N LYS A 142 2.00 22.46 -36.44
CA LYS A 142 2.58 21.85 -37.65
C LYS A 142 4.09 21.96 -37.60
N ALA A 143 4.76 20.85 -37.84
CA ALA A 143 6.21 20.85 -38.02
C ALA A 143 6.57 21.51 -39.37
N THR A 144 7.74 22.15 -39.42
CA THR A 144 8.35 22.68 -40.63
C THR A 144 9.68 21.96 -40.90
N CYS A 145 10.34 22.34 -42.00
CA CYS A 145 11.68 21.83 -42.28
C CYS A 145 12.74 22.30 -41.28
N LYS A 146 12.41 23.26 -40.40
CA LYS A 146 13.29 23.88 -39.41
C LYS A 146 12.82 23.66 -38.00
N ASP A 147 11.52 23.75 -37.73
CA ASP A 147 10.94 23.73 -36.39
C ASP A 147 10.01 22.52 -36.24
N LYS A 148 10.05 21.86 -35.07
CA LYS A 148 9.10 20.82 -34.71
C LYS A 148 7.70 21.40 -34.49
N ALA A 149 6.68 20.54 -34.52
CA ALA A 149 5.33 20.95 -34.13
C ALA A 149 5.32 21.37 -32.64
N LYS A 150 4.53 22.38 -32.31
CA LYS A 150 4.29 22.80 -30.93
C LYS A 150 2.91 22.37 -30.49
N CYS A 151 2.84 21.69 -29.35
CA CYS A 151 1.57 21.28 -28.76
C CYS A 151 0.71 22.51 -28.42
N GLU A 152 -0.56 22.53 -28.86
CA GLU A 152 -1.47 23.64 -28.59
C GLU A 152 -1.92 23.70 -27.11
N VAL A 153 -1.74 22.62 -26.37
CA VAL A 153 -2.12 22.54 -24.96
C VAL A 153 -0.98 22.98 -24.04
N CYS A 154 0.22 22.37 -24.19
CA CYS A 154 1.36 22.61 -23.29
C CYS A 154 2.47 23.50 -23.90
N GLY A 155 2.41 23.78 -25.18
CA GLY A 155 3.45 24.56 -25.88
C GLY A 155 4.77 23.83 -26.17
N ALA A 156 4.90 22.59 -25.69
CA ALA A 156 6.12 21.81 -25.92
C ALA A 156 6.30 21.40 -27.37
N GLU A 157 7.54 21.38 -27.82
CA GLU A 157 7.89 20.87 -29.16
C GLU A 157 7.82 19.34 -29.16
N TYR A 158 7.22 18.75 -30.20
CA TYR A 158 7.07 17.30 -30.31
C TYR A 158 7.15 16.82 -31.78
N GLY A 159 7.30 15.51 -31.94
CA GLY A 159 7.40 14.89 -33.28
C GLY A 159 8.72 15.16 -33.99
N GLU A 160 8.72 14.90 -35.27
CA GLU A 160 9.87 15.13 -36.18
C GLU A 160 9.66 16.37 -37.04
N LEU A 161 10.75 16.88 -37.62
CA LEU A 161 10.68 17.96 -38.59
C LEU A 161 9.99 17.48 -39.87
N ASP A 162 9.16 18.36 -40.48
CA ASP A 162 8.57 18.06 -41.78
C ASP A 162 9.46 18.66 -42.88
N ALA A 163 10.29 17.80 -43.46
CA ALA A 163 11.23 18.19 -44.53
C ALA A 163 10.55 18.70 -45.79
N LYS A 164 9.22 18.58 -45.92
CA LYS A 164 8.45 19.05 -47.08
C LYS A 164 7.70 20.36 -46.81
N ASN A 165 7.55 20.75 -45.55
CA ASN A 165 6.85 21.97 -45.18
C ASN A 165 7.83 23.13 -45.02
N HIS A 166 8.06 23.85 -46.13
CA HIS A 166 8.95 24.99 -46.18
C HIS A 166 8.18 26.28 -45.97
N THR A 167 8.53 27.07 -44.96
CA THR A 167 7.81 28.32 -44.61
C THR A 167 8.45 29.59 -45.16
N ASP A 168 9.76 29.59 -45.41
CA ASP A 168 10.54 30.77 -45.80
C ASP A 168 11.19 30.55 -47.16
N LEU A 169 10.35 30.29 -48.18
CA LEU A 169 10.80 30.11 -49.54
C LEU A 169 11.01 31.48 -50.23
N LYS A 170 12.25 31.75 -50.64
CA LYS A 170 12.58 32.89 -51.52
C LYS A 170 12.60 32.44 -52.95
N HIS A 171 11.85 33.15 -53.80
CA HIS A 171 11.80 32.92 -55.22
C HIS A 171 12.88 33.73 -55.93
N PHE A 172 13.64 33.08 -56.80
CA PHE A 172 14.63 33.68 -57.66
C PHE A 172 14.25 33.37 -59.12
N PRO A 173 13.77 34.37 -59.85
CA PRO A 173 13.37 34.16 -61.24
C PRO A 173 14.59 33.88 -62.16
N ALA A 174 14.34 33.19 -63.23
CA ALA A 174 15.38 32.94 -64.24
C ALA A 174 15.95 34.26 -64.81
N THR A 175 17.26 34.33 -64.89
CA THR A 175 17.97 35.47 -65.47
C THR A 175 18.90 34.98 -66.57
N ALA A 176 18.77 35.58 -67.79
CA ALA A 176 19.62 35.20 -68.91
C ALA A 176 21.08 35.64 -68.66
N ALA A 177 22.04 34.81 -69.09
CA ALA A 177 23.45 35.15 -69.05
C ALA A 177 23.74 36.26 -70.03
N THR A 178 24.65 37.16 -69.67
CA THR A 178 25.20 38.21 -70.56
C THR A 178 26.67 37.91 -70.84
N LYS A 179 27.33 38.74 -71.62
CA LYS A 179 28.77 38.58 -71.90
C LYS A 179 29.66 38.75 -70.66
N THR A 180 29.14 39.37 -69.62
CA THR A 180 29.90 39.75 -68.44
C THR A 180 29.30 39.21 -67.09
N THR A 181 28.09 38.67 -67.13
CA THR A 181 27.40 38.15 -65.94
C THR A 181 26.81 36.75 -66.18
N GLU A 182 26.95 35.85 -65.22
CA GLU A 182 26.31 34.52 -65.27
C GLU A 182 24.81 34.66 -65.09
N GLY A 183 24.04 33.85 -65.81
CA GLY A 183 22.59 33.71 -65.64
C GLY A 183 22.26 32.62 -64.59
N ASN A 184 21.01 32.54 -64.20
CA ASN A 184 20.49 31.46 -63.41
C ASN A 184 19.17 30.93 -63.98
N ILE A 185 18.88 29.66 -63.70
CA ILE A 185 17.53 29.13 -63.91
C ILE A 185 16.63 29.58 -62.75
N GLU A 186 15.34 29.57 -62.99
CA GLU A 186 14.38 29.81 -61.91
C GLU A 186 14.55 28.78 -60.80
N TYR A 187 14.60 29.23 -59.54
CA TYR A 187 14.69 28.34 -58.36
C TYR A 187 14.08 28.99 -57.11
N TRP A 188 13.79 28.16 -56.18
CA TRP A 188 13.35 28.54 -54.82
C TRP A 188 14.44 28.18 -53.85
N TYR A 189 14.71 29.04 -52.89
CA TYR A 189 15.64 28.77 -51.80
C TYR A 189 14.93 28.85 -50.48
N CYS A 190 15.03 27.80 -49.66
CA CYS A 190 14.48 27.79 -48.31
C CYS A 190 15.54 28.20 -47.30
N GLU A 191 15.36 29.37 -46.68
CA GLU A 191 16.28 29.83 -45.62
C GLU A 191 16.26 28.95 -44.39
N GLY A 192 15.14 28.26 -44.09
CA GLY A 192 14.98 27.38 -42.95
C GLY A 192 15.87 26.15 -42.99
N CYS A 193 15.95 25.46 -44.13
CA CYS A 193 16.75 24.24 -44.29
C CYS A 193 17.96 24.37 -45.21
N GLY A 194 18.19 25.55 -45.86
CA GLY A 194 19.31 25.80 -46.72
C GLY A 194 19.29 25.08 -48.07
N LYS A 195 18.13 24.59 -48.52
CA LYS A 195 18.00 23.81 -49.77
C LYS A 195 17.40 24.63 -50.90
N TYR A 196 17.78 24.25 -52.11
CA TYR A 196 17.26 24.77 -53.37
C TYR A 196 16.23 23.81 -53.98
N TYR A 197 15.22 24.34 -54.64
CA TYR A 197 14.11 23.61 -55.27
C TYR A 197 13.80 24.15 -56.64
#